data_f9633784115178986db9e2ee649a2d7e
#
_entry.id   f9633784115178986db9e2ee649a2d7e
#
_cell.length_a   1.000
_cell.length_b   1.000
_cell.length_c   1.000
_cell.angle_alpha   90.00
_cell.angle_beta   90.00
_cell.angle_gamma   90.00
#
_symmetry.space_group_name_H-M   'P 1'
#
loop_
_entity.id
_entity.type
_entity.pdbx_description
1 polymer ?
#
loop_
_entity_poly.entity_id
_entity_poly.type
_entity_poly.pdbx_seq_one_letter_code
_entity_poly.pdbx_strand_id
1 'polypeptide(L)'
;MQNGTVDIECGSTTNNATRLKDVAFLPTTFVEEVRIAVKANSGINGIEQLSGKTIATTTGTTSVQTLRKNKRATGLEFKELLGKDHSDSFLLLESGRADAFVMDGAILAGNIATSKSPADFKLVGEVLSVEPIAIMIRKDDTAFKKIGDDTVKEMMKSGEIAKLWDKWFQQPIPPKNTKVGYAVSASTKEAWANPNDKPMEDYAAK
;
A
#
# COMPACT_ATOMS: atom_id res chain seq x y z
N MET A 1 7.80 -13.02 12.41
CA MET A 1 8.85 -13.51 11.49
C MET A 1 10.13 -13.87 12.27
N GLN A 2 10.94 -12.91 12.69
CA GLN A 2 12.23 -13.14 13.37
C GLN A 2 12.16 -14.02 14.63
N ASN A 3 11.10 -13.96 15.41
CA ASN A 3 10.89 -14.76 16.60
C ASN A 3 10.35 -16.18 16.32
N GLY A 4 10.23 -16.57 15.04
CA GLY A 4 9.77 -17.89 14.64
C GLY A 4 8.26 -18.18 14.82
N THR A 5 7.46 -17.17 15.16
CA THR A 5 6.00 -17.36 15.37
C THR A 5 5.26 -17.60 14.05
N VAL A 6 5.74 -16.99 12.96
CA VAL A 6 5.17 -17.13 11.61
C VAL A 6 6.29 -17.36 10.59
N ASP A 7 5.97 -18.08 9.53
CA ASP A 7 6.90 -18.43 8.44
C ASP A 7 6.75 -17.54 7.21
N ILE A 8 5.53 -17.01 7.01
CA ILE A 8 5.15 -16.21 5.85
C ILE A 8 4.19 -15.10 6.27
N GLU A 9 4.33 -13.93 5.63
CA GLU A 9 3.38 -12.82 5.73
C GLU A 9 2.94 -12.41 4.32
N CYS A 10 1.64 -12.43 4.07
CA CYS A 10 1.00 -12.14 2.79
C CYS A 10 0.11 -10.90 2.91
N GLY A 11 0.68 -9.78 3.30
CA GLY A 11 -0.03 -8.50 3.44
C GLY A 11 0.42 -7.45 2.43
N SER A 12 0.37 -6.20 2.86
CA SER A 12 0.79 -5.03 2.07
C SER A 12 2.20 -4.58 2.45
N THR A 13 3.13 -5.52 2.66
CA THR A 13 4.47 -5.19 3.12
C THR A 13 5.38 -4.80 1.96
N THR A 14 5.87 -3.57 1.99
CA THR A 14 6.84 -3.06 1.02
C THR A 14 8.19 -3.73 1.19
N ASN A 15 8.74 -4.28 0.11
CA ASN A 15 10.13 -4.70 0.05
C ASN A 15 11.04 -3.48 -0.01
N ASN A 16 11.87 -3.28 0.99
CA ASN A 16 12.86 -2.21 1.04
C ASN A 16 14.18 -2.66 1.69
N ALA A 17 15.24 -1.91 1.46
CA ALA A 17 16.59 -2.23 1.93
C ALA A 17 16.69 -2.35 3.46
N THR A 18 15.86 -1.63 4.20
CA THR A 18 15.87 -1.72 5.67
C THR A 18 15.31 -3.06 6.12
N ARG A 19 14.18 -3.49 5.60
CA ARG A 19 13.53 -4.77 5.93
C ARG A 19 14.35 -5.97 5.47
N LEU A 20 15.03 -5.86 4.33
CA LEU A 20 15.92 -6.91 3.80
C LEU A 20 17.10 -7.27 4.72
N LYS A 21 17.40 -6.45 5.73
CA LYS A 21 18.39 -6.81 6.77
C LYS A 21 17.93 -7.98 7.62
N ASP A 22 16.63 -8.09 7.84
CA ASP A 22 16.02 -8.99 8.83
C ASP A 22 15.15 -10.09 8.22
N VAL A 23 14.64 -9.88 7.00
CA VAL A 23 13.72 -10.79 6.29
C VAL A 23 14.10 -10.94 4.82
N ALA A 24 13.45 -11.88 4.12
CA ALA A 24 13.51 -12.00 2.68
C ALA A 24 12.12 -11.77 2.06
N PHE A 25 12.10 -11.45 0.79
CA PHE A 25 10.88 -11.25 0.02
C PHE A 25 10.84 -12.17 -1.20
N LEU A 26 9.65 -12.61 -1.56
CA LEU A 26 9.36 -13.26 -2.83
C LEU A 26 9.25 -12.19 -3.95
N PRO A 27 9.08 -12.59 -5.22
CA PRO A 27 8.89 -11.62 -6.30
C PRO A 27 7.73 -10.66 -6.02
N THR A 28 7.91 -9.40 -6.43
CA THR A 28 6.94 -8.32 -6.27
C THR A 28 5.58 -8.72 -6.83
N THR A 29 4.58 -8.86 -5.96
CA THR A 29 3.23 -9.28 -6.35
C THR A 29 2.43 -8.15 -6.99
N PHE A 30 2.67 -6.90 -6.56
CA PHE A 30 2.15 -5.69 -7.20
C PHE A 30 2.96 -4.47 -6.76
N VAL A 31 2.83 -3.39 -7.52
CA VAL A 31 3.50 -2.12 -7.24
C VAL A 31 2.45 -1.11 -6.81
N GLU A 32 2.57 -0.67 -5.55
CA GLU A 32 1.69 0.31 -4.95
C GLU A 32 2.16 1.74 -5.14
N GLU A 33 1.20 2.64 -5.03
CA GLU A 33 1.40 4.09 -5.02
C GLU A 33 0.90 4.64 -3.69
N VAL A 34 1.76 5.26 -2.88
CA VAL A 34 1.30 5.99 -1.70
C VAL A 34 0.56 7.25 -2.14
N ARG A 35 -0.68 7.39 -1.69
CA ARG A 35 -1.63 8.43 -2.10
C ARG A 35 -2.25 9.11 -0.88
N ILE A 36 -3.08 10.10 -1.13
CA ILE A 36 -3.81 10.86 -0.12
C ILE A 36 -5.32 10.64 -0.31
N ALA A 37 -6.00 10.16 0.73
CA ALA A 37 -7.46 10.14 0.79
C ALA A 37 -7.96 11.32 1.63
N VAL A 38 -9.04 11.95 1.18
CA VAL A 38 -9.68 13.09 1.84
C VAL A 38 -11.20 12.98 1.71
N LYS A 39 -11.94 13.77 2.52
CA LYS A 39 -13.35 13.95 2.27
C LYS A 39 -13.56 14.70 0.93
N ALA A 40 -14.54 14.29 0.15
CA ALA A 40 -14.80 14.82 -1.19
C ALA A 40 -14.99 16.34 -1.20
N ASN A 41 -15.60 16.89 -0.15
CA ASN A 41 -15.86 18.32 0.04
C ASN A 41 -14.78 19.09 0.80
N SER A 42 -13.62 18.48 1.09
CA SER A 42 -12.56 19.10 1.91
C SER A 42 -11.86 20.30 1.26
N GLY A 43 -11.95 20.43 -0.07
CA GLY A 43 -11.15 21.40 -0.83
C GLY A 43 -9.68 21.03 -0.98
N ILE A 44 -9.21 19.93 -0.38
CA ILE A 44 -7.82 19.45 -0.49
C ILE A 44 -7.69 18.68 -1.81
N ASN A 45 -6.68 19.02 -2.61
CA ASN A 45 -6.40 18.40 -3.91
C ASN A 45 -4.95 17.91 -4.04
N GLY A 46 -4.09 18.18 -3.07
CA GLY A 46 -2.69 17.74 -3.09
C GLY A 46 -1.98 17.99 -1.77
N ILE A 47 -0.71 17.60 -1.72
CA ILE A 47 0.11 17.65 -0.51
C ILE A 47 0.33 19.06 0.01
N GLU A 48 0.41 20.07 -0.88
CA GLU A 48 0.64 21.47 -0.51
C GLU A 48 -0.47 22.04 0.37
N GLN A 49 -1.70 21.49 0.25
CA GLN A 49 -2.86 21.93 1.01
C GLN A 49 -2.99 21.22 2.38
N LEU A 50 -2.03 20.38 2.73
CA LEU A 50 -1.98 19.72 4.03
C LEU A 50 -1.39 20.60 5.14
N SER A 51 -0.85 21.77 4.81
CA SER A 51 -0.32 22.71 5.82
C SER A 51 -1.40 23.11 6.82
N GLY A 52 -1.08 23.02 8.11
CA GLY A 52 -2.01 23.29 9.21
C GLY A 52 -3.07 22.21 9.45
N LYS A 53 -3.05 21.11 8.69
CA LYS A 53 -4.03 20.02 8.76
C LYS A 53 -3.59 18.90 9.70
N THR A 54 -4.52 18.03 10.03
CA THR A 54 -4.28 16.80 10.77
C THR A 54 -4.31 15.61 9.80
N ILE A 55 -3.20 14.88 9.72
CA ILE A 55 -3.02 13.79 8.76
C ILE A 55 -2.96 12.46 9.51
N ALA A 56 -3.86 11.54 9.17
CA ALA A 56 -3.80 10.17 9.63
C ALA A 56 -2.81 9.36 8.79
N THR A 57 -2.13 8.42 9.42
CA THR A 57 -1.37 7.34 8.77
C THR A 57 -1.25 6.17 9.74
N THR A 58 -0.76 5.01 9.28
CA THR A 58 -0.72 3.80 10.12
C THR A 58 0.67 3.57 10.69
N THR A 59 0.74 3.28 11.97
CA THR A 59 2.00 3.01 12.70
C THR A 59 2.82 1.91 12.02
N GLY A 60 4.13 2.11 11.88
CA GLY A 60 5.08 1.12 11.36
C GLY A 60 5.11 0.97 9.85
N THR A 61 4.37 1.79 9.11
CA THR A 61 4.32 1.76 7.64
C THR A 61 5.40 2.64 7.00
N THR A 62 5.71 2.34 5.75
CA THR A 62 6.54 3.19 4.87
C THR A 62 5.86 4.52 4.57
N SER A 63 4.53 4.57 4.56
CA SER A 63 3.74 5.80 4.35
C SER A 63 4.03 6.87 5.40
N VAL A 64 4.31 6.48 6.67
CA VAL A 64 4.76 7.42 7.72
C VAL A 64 6.08 8.09 7.31
N GLN A 65 7.02 7.28 6.80
CA GLN A 65 8.33 7.78 6.40
C GLN A 65 8.22 8.68 5.16
N THR A 66 7.41 8.28 4.19
CA THR A 66 7.12 9.03 2.97
C THR A 66 6.48 10.39 3.31
N LEU A 67 5.48 10.40 4.18
CA LEU A 67 4.83 11.63 4.64
C LEU A 67 5.83 12.58 5.32
N ARG A 68 6.67 12.05 6.22
CA ARG A 68 7.70 12.85 6.93
C ARG A 68 8.82 13.32 6.02
N LYS A 69 9.18 12.53 4.99
CA LYS A 69 10.14 12.96 3.95
C LYS A 69 9.58 14.15 3.16
N ASN A 70 8.34 14.08 2.74
CA ASN A 70 7.66 15.16 2.04
C ASN A 70 7.52 16.41 2.91
N LYS A 71 7.15 16.26 4.20
CA LYS A 71 7.11 17.37 5.18
C LYS A 71 8.43 18.12 5.21
N ARG A 72 9.55 17.41 5.34
CA ARG A 72 10.90 18.03 5.38
C ARG A 72 11.28 18.68 4.05
N ALA A 73 10.94 18.06 2.93
CA ALA A 73 11.30 18.57 1.61
C ALA A 73 10.53 19.83 1.23
N THR A 74 9.28 19.95 1.63
CA THR A 74 8.38 21.04 1.28
C THR A 74 8.29 22.13 2.36
N GLY A 75 8.77 21.86 3.58
CA GLY A 75 8.61 22.77 4.73
C GLY A 75 7.17 22.87 5.25
N LEU A 76 6.28 21.96 4.84
CA LEU A 76 4.89 21.95 5.30
C LEU A 76 4.80 21.54 6.76
N GLU A 77 3.96 22.23 7.53
CA GLU A 77 3.67 21.91 8.90
C GLU A 77 2.27 21.34 9.06
N PHE A 78 2.17 20.11 9.57
CA PHE A 78 0.91 19.41 9.84
C PHE A 78 1.03 18.53 11.09
N LYS A 79 -0.10 18.20 11.70
CA LYS A 79 -0.19 17.27 12.81
C LYS A 79 -0.36 15.85 12.32
N GLU A 80 0.42 14.90 12.84
CA GLU A 80 0.27 13.47 12.54
C GLU A 80 -0.61 12.79 13.60
N LEU A 81 -1.55 11.95 13.15
CA LEU A 81 -2.27 10.98 13.97
C LEU A 81 -1.94 9.58 13.46
N LEU A 82 -1.44 8.73 14.36
CA LEU A 82 -1.05 7.37 14.04
C LEU A 82 -2.14 6.40 14.49
N GLY A 83 -2.81 5.76 13.53
CA GLY A 83 -3.69 4.62 13.81
C GLY A 83 -2.89 3.35 14.09
N LYS A 84 -3.49 2.41 14.82
CA LYS A 84 -2.88 1.10 15.12
C LYS A 84 -2.90 0.16 13.92
N ASP A 85 -3.91 0.31 13.07
CA ASP A 85 -4.10 -0.42 11.81
C ASP A 85 -4.75 0.49 10.76
N HIS A 86 -4.91 -0.01 9.52
CA HIS A 86 -5.42 0.79 8.41
C HIS A 86 -6.88 1.21 8.59
N SER A 87 -7.70 0.35 9.19
CA SER A 87 -9.11 0.64 9.45
C SER A 87 -9.26 1.71 10.53
N ASP A 88 -8.44 1.65 11.59
CA ASP A 88 -8.40 2.67 12.65
C ASP A 88 -7.94 4.03 12.07
N SER A 89 -6.92 4.01 11.21
CA SER A 89 -6.44 5.22 10.52
C SER A 89 -7.51 5.83 9.61
N PHE A 90 -8.25 5.00 8.85
CA PHE A 90 -9.35 5.48 8.03
C PHE A 90 -10.50 6.03 8.87
N LEU A 91 -10.80 5.42 10.01
CA LEU A 91 -11.82 5.93 10.94
C LEU A 91 -11.50 7.33 11.46
N LEU A 92 -10.21 7.69 11.61
CA LEU A 92 -9.81 9.07 11.95
C LEU A 92 -10.23 10.06 10.86
N LEU A 93 -10.11 9.71 9.59
CA LEU A 93 -10.59 10.51 8.46
C LEU A 93 -12.13 10.52 8.41
N GLU A 94 -12.76 9.35 8.50
CA GLU A 94 -14.22 9.20 8.42
C GLU A 94 -14.93 10.01 9.51
N SER A 95 -14.44 9.96 10.76
CA SER A 95 -14.97 10.71 11.90
C SER A 95 -14.62 12.20 11.90
N GLY A 96 -13.79 12.68 10.98
CA GLY A 96 -13.33 14.07 10.92
C GLY A 96 -12.27 14.45 11.97
N ARG A 97 -11.66 13.48 12.63
CA ARG A 97 -10.51 13.69 13.52
C ARG A 97 -9.22 13.95 12.75
N ALA A 98 -9.15 13.50 11.50
CA ALA A 98 -8.11 13.83 10.55
C ALA A 98 -8.73 14.45 9.28
N ASP A 99 -7.98 15.33 8.63
CA ASP A 99 -8.37 15.99 7.37
C ASP A 99 -8.00 15.13 6.16
N ALA A 100 -6.97 14.29 6.29
CA ALA A 100 -6.50 13.39 5.25
C ALA A 100 -5.98 12.07 5.87
N PHE A 101 -5.94 11.01 5.04
CA PHE A 101 -5.28 9.75 5.36
C PHE A 101 -4.28 9.43 4.24
N VAL A 102 -3.00 9.27 4.60
CA VAL A 102 -1.91 8.95 3.67
C VAL A 102 -1.54 7.48 3.82
N MET A 103 -1.69 6.71 2.74
CA MET A 103 -1.47 5.27 2.71
C MET A 103 -1.39 4.76 1.26
N ASP A 104 -1.15 3.46 1.08
CA ASP A 104 -1.19 2.74 -0.19
C ASP A 104 -2.56 2.91 -0.87
N GLY A 105 -2.56 3.18 -2.16
CA GLY A 105 -3.75 3.47 -2.93
C GLY A 105 -4.79 2.36 -2.89
N ALA A 106 -4.38 1.08 -2.96
CA ALA A 106 -5.28 -0.07 -2.86
C ALA A 106 -5.96 -0.14 -1.48
N ILE A 107 -5.21 0.13 -0.40
CA ILE A 107 -5.74 0.16 0.97
C ILE A 107 -6.74 1.31 1.12
N LEU A 108 -6.40 2.50 0.61
CA LEU A 108 -7.31 3.64 0.62
C LEU A 108 -8.59 3.34 -0.16
N ALA A 109 -8.47 2.79 -1.38
CA ALA A 109 -9.61 2.41 -2.21
C ALA A 109 -10.51 1.37 -1.53
N GLY A 110 -9.91 0.36 -0.89
CA GLY A 110 -10.62 -0.68 -0.14
C GLY A 110 -11.40 -0.11 1.06
N ASN A 111 -10.75 0.75 1.86
CA ASN A 111 -11.42 1.42 2.99
C ASN A 111 -12.57 2.32 2.52
N ILE A 112 -12.34 3.12 1.47
CA ILE A 112 -13.39 3.96 0.88
C ILE A 112 -14.56 3.10 0.40
N ALA A 113 -14.30 2.07 -0.41
CA ALA A 113 -15.32 1.20 -0.97
C ALA A 113 -16.18 0.49 0.09
N THR A 114 -15.59 0.19 1.25
CA THR A 114 -16.28 -0.50 2.36
C THR A 114 -16.85 0.43 3.43
N SER A 115 -16.61 1.74 3.32
CA SER A 115 -17.15 2.77 4.21
C SER A 115 -18.68 2.86 4.13
N LYS A 116 -19.29 3.60 5.05
CA LYS A 116 -20.74 3.83 5.05
C LYS A 116 -21.21 4.66 3.85
N SER A 117 -20.36 5.59 3.41
CA SER A 117 -20.67 6.55 2.33
C SER A 117 -19.42 6.70 1.43
N PRO A 118 -19.16 5.78 0.52
CA PRO A 118 -17.95 5.83 -0.35
C PRO A 118 -17.83 7.13 -1.15
N ALA A 119 -18.96 7.72 -1.57
CA ALA A 119 -19.00 8.97 -2.33
C ALA A 119 -18.51 10.20 -1.52
N ASP A 120 -18.44 10.09 -0.19
CA ASP A 120 -17.95 11.17 0.67
C ASP A 120 -16.41 11.28 0.68
N PHE A 121 -15.70 10.37 0.01
CA PHE A 121 -14.26 10.32 -0.02
C PHE A 121 -13.71 10.27 -1.44
N LYS A 122 -12.48 10.75 -1.60
CA LYS A 122 -11.72 10.68 -2.87
C LYS A 122 -10.23 10.56 -2.62
N LEU A 123 -9.52 9.98 -3.58
CA LEU A 123 -8.06 10.04 -3.66
C LEU A 123 -7.67 11.33 -4.40
N VAL A 124 -6.63 11.99 -3.90
CA VAL A 124 -6.17 13.28 -4.47
C VAL A 124 -4.65 13.34 -4.56
N GLY A 125 -4.17 14.33 -5.30
CA GLY A 125 -2.76 14.68 -5.43
C GLY A 125 -1.95 13.69 -6.25
N GLU A 126 -0.65 13.98 -6.27
CA GLU A 126 0.34 13.16 -6.94
C GLU A 126 0.68 11.91 -6.15
N VAL A 127 1.38 10.97 -6.80
CA VAL A 127 1.97 9.79 -6.17
C VAL A 127 3.11 10.24 -5.26
N LEU A 128 3.03 9.93 -3.97
CA LEU A 128 4.04 10.34 -2.99
C LEU A 128 5.25 9.39 -2.96
N SER A 129 5.03 8.11 -3.24
CA SER A 129 6.06 7.09 -3.46
C SER A 129 5.50 5.91 -4.24
N VAL A 130 6.41 5.18 -4.88
CA VAL A 130 6.11 3.92 -5.58
C VAL A 130 6.77 2.79 -4.80
N GLU A 131 6.01 1.75 -4.46
CA GLU A 131 6.42 0.74 -3.51
C GLU A 131 6.15 -0.68 -4.03
N PRO A 132 7.17 -1.54 -4.19
CA PRO A 132 6.97 -2.95 -4.52
C PRO A 132 6.45 -3.70 -3.30
N ILE A 133 5.26 -4.26 -3.41
CA ILE A 133 4.65 -5.10 -2.40
C ILE A 133 4.98 -6.55 -2.69
N ALA A 134 5.46 -7.26 -1.67
CA ALA A 134 5.87 -8.64 -1.83
C ALA A 134 5.59 -9.47 -0.57
N ILE A 135 5.41 -10.76 -0.76
CA ILE A 135 5.25 -11.71 0.33
C ILE A 135 6.57 -11.80 1.10
N MET A 136 6.50 -11.61 2.42
CA MET A 136 7.66 -11.62 3.30
C MET A 136 7.83 -13.01 3.94
N ILE A 137 9.07 -13.49 3.98
CA ILE A 137 9.45 -14.78 4.56
C ILE A 137 10.68 -14.64 5.47
N ARG A 138 11.04 -15.70 6.19
CA ARG A 138 12.29 -15.71 6.98
C ARG A 138 13.50 -15.60 6.07
N LYS A 139 14.51 -14.82 6.50
CA LYS A 139 15.68 -14.47 5.71
C LYS A 139 16.51 -15.66 5.27
N ASP A 140 16.74 -16.59 6.16
CA ASP A 140 17.72 -17.67 5.97
C ASP A 140 17.09 -18.97 5.46
N ASP A 141 15.79 -18.98 5.17
CA ASP A 141 15.10 -20.14 4.62
C ASP A 141 15.15 -20.14 3.09
N THR A 142 16.30 -20.49 2.56
CA THR A 142 16.56 -20.50 1.11
C THR A 142 15.72 -21.55 0.38
N ALA A 143 15.40 -22.68 1.02
CA ALA A 143 14.58 -23.74 0.44
C ALA A 143 13.13 -23.25 0.30
N PHE A 144 12.57 -22.63 1.34
CA PHE A 144 11.23 -22.05 1.31
C PHE A 144 11.15 -20.87 0.31
N LYS A 145 12.19 -20.00 0.29
CA LYS A 145 12.28 -18.93 -0.70
C LYS A 145 12.21 -19.46 -2.12
N LYS A 146 12.96 -20.54 -2.43
CA LYS A 146 12.94 -21.12 -3.78
C LYS A 146 11.54 -21.60 -4.18
N ILE A 147 10.86 -22.32 -3.29
CA ILE A 147 9.48 -22.79 -3.55
C ILE A 147 8.54 -21.61 -3.76
N GLY A 148 8.61 -20.61 -2.89
CA GLY A 148 7.79 -19.39 -2.98
C GLY A 148 8.06 -18.61 -4.28
N ASP A 149 9.31 -18.40 -4.63
CA ASP A 149 9.71 -17.71 -5.86
C ASP A 149 9.18 -18.42 -7.11
N ASP A 150 9.35 -19.75 -7.18
CA ASP A 150 8.89 -20.56 -8.31
C ASP A 150 7.36 -20.52 -8.42
N THR A 151 6.66 -20.61 -7.29
CA THR A 151 5.19 -20.54 -7.23
C THR A 151 4.67 -19.18 -7.72
N VAL A 152 5.20 -18.08 -7.17
CA VAL A 152 4.76 -16.73 -7.55
C VAL A 152 5.05 -16.44 -9.03
N LYS A 153 6.23 -16.85 -9.52
CA LYS A 153 6.57 -16.71 -10.96
C LYS A 153 5.66 -17.52 -11.85
N GLU A 154 5.28 -18.73 -11.45
CA GLU A 154 4.32 -19.54 -12.23
C GLU A 154 2.92 -18.92 -12.24
N MET A 155 2.45 -18.37 -11.11
CA MET A 155 1.19 -17.65 -11.05
C MET A 155 1.19 -16.40 -11.97
N MET A 156 2.32 -15.70 -12.08
CA MET A 156 2.48 -14.59 -13.02
C MET A 156 2.43 -15.08 -14.46
N LYS A 157 3.20 -16.12 -14.78
CA LYS A 157 3.31 -16.69 -16.12
C LYS A 157 2.00 -17.29 -16.62
N SER A 158 1.26 -17.99 -15.76
CA SER A 158 -0.05 -18.58 -16.09
C SER A 158 -1.19 -17.56 -16.16
N GLY A 159 -0.94 -16.31 -15.70
CA GLY A 159 -1.95 -15.26 -15.58
C GLY A 159 -2.88 -15.42 -14.39
N GLU A 160 -2.60 -16.34 -13.47
CA GLU A 160 -3.41 -16.54 -12.26
C GLU A 160 -3.40 -15.31 -11.35
N ILE A 161 -2.25 -14.64 -11.20
CA ILE A 161 -2.16 -13.41 -10.39
C ILE A 161 -3.08 -12.30 -10.94
N ALA A 162 -3.20 -12.17 -12.25
CA ALA A 162 -4.10 -11.21 -12.88
C ALA A 162 -5.58 -11.55 -12.63
N LYS A 163 -5.93 -12.85 -12.62
CA LYS A 163 -7.29 -13.31 -12.26
C LYS A 163 -7.61 -13.04 -10.79
N LEU A 164 -6.62 -13.21 -9.90
CA LEU A 164 -6.78 -12.85 -8.47
C LEU A 164 -6.98 -11.34 -8.30
N TRP A 165 -6.23 -10.51 -9.04
CA TRP A 165 -6.46 -9.08 -9.05
C TRP A 165 -7.88 -8.72 -9.50
N ASP A 166 -8.34 -9.27 -10.62
CA ASP A 166 -9.70 -9.06 -11.11
C ASP A 166 -10.72 -9.45 -10.05
N LYS A 167 -10.59 -10.65 -9.47
CA LYS A 167 -11.50 -11.18 -8.46
C LYS A 167 -11.62 -10.24 -7.24
N TRP A 168 -10.51 -9.72 -6.73
CA TRP A 168 -10.50 -9.00 -5.46
C TRP A 168 -10.66 -7.48 -5.59
N PHE A 169 -10.32 -6.91 -6.75
CA PHE A 169 -10.42 -5.46 -6.97
C PHE A 169 -11.49 -5.06 -7.98
N GLN A 170 -11.82 -5.93 -8.96
CA GLN A 170 -12.73 -5.57 -10.04
C GLN A 170 -14.10 -6.24 -9.94
N GLN A 171 -14.23 -7.29 -9.15
CA GLN A 171 -15.50 -7.97 -8.91
C GLN A 171 -16.07 -7.63 -7.53
N PRO A 172 -17.40 -7.79 -7.33
CA PRO A 172 -18.00 -7.69 -6.00
C PRO A 172 -17.46 -8.75 -5.06
N ILE A 173 -16.97 -8.35 -3.89
CA ILE A 173 -16.37 -9.23 -2.87
C ILE A 173 -17.24 -9.32 -1.61
N PRO A 174 -17.29 -10.49 -0.94
CA PRO A 174 -18.00 -10.64 0.32
C PRO A 174 -17.37 -9.79 1.44
N PRO A 175 -18.10 -9.51 2.54
CA PRO A 175 -19.48 -9.94 2.77
C PRO A 175 -20.54 -9.01 2.18
N LYS A 176 -20.18 -7.78 1.81
CA LYS A 176 -21.12 -6.73 1.40
C LYS A 176 -21.36 -6.66 -0.12
N ASN A 177 -20.79 -7.56 -0.89
CA ASN A 177 -20.83 -7.51 -2.35
C ASN A 177 -20.27 -6.19 -2.92
N THR A 178 -19.22 -5.66 -2.29
CA THR A 178 -18.62 -4.37 -2.63
C THR A 178 -17.54 -4.57 -3.68
N LYS A 179 -17.55 -3.73 -4.70
CA LYS A 179 -16.49 -3.63 -5.69
C LYS A 179 -15.51 -2.53 -5.28
N VAL A 180 -14.22 -2.84 -5.14
CA VAL A 180 -13.17 -1.85 -4.82
C VAL A 180 -12.91 -0.91 -6.00
N GLY A 181 -12.86 -1.46 -7.22
CA GLY A 181 -12.68 -0.67 -8.44
C GLY A 181 -11.25 -0.14 -8.65
N TYR A 182 -10.26 -0.67 -7.93
CA TYR A 182 -8.87 -0.24 -8.04
C TYR A 182 -8.19 -0.90 -9.24
N ALA A 183 -7.83 -0.09 -10.24
CA ALA A 183 -7.23 -0.60 -11.47
C ALA A 183 -5.78 -1.06 -11.26
N VAL A 184 -5.38 -2.12 -11.97
CA VAL A 184 -3.99 -2.56 -11.97
C VAL A 184 -3.10 -1.53 -12.68
N SER A 185 -2.01 -1.11 -12.02
CA SER A 185 -1.07 -0.14 -12.57
C SER A 185 -0.19 -0.73 -13.70
N ALA A 186 0.38 0.15 -14.53
CA ALA A 186 1.36 -0.27 -15.54
C ALA A 186 2.61 -0.89 -14.88
N SER A 187 3.05 -0.34 -13.75
CA SER A 187 4.19 -0.85 -12.98
C SER A 187 3.92 -2.25 -12.41
N THR A 188 2.69 -2.54 -11.98
CA THR A 188 2.28 -3.88 -11.55
C THR A 188 2.32 -4.86 -12.71
N LYS A 189 1.77 -4.49 -13.87
CA LYS A 189 1.82 -5.35 -15.07
C LYS A 189 3.24 -5.64 -15.50
N GLU A 190 4.12 -4.65 -15.44
CA GLU A 190 5.55 -4.81 -15.73
C GLU A 190 6.21 -5.77 -14.74
N ALA A 191 5.93 -5.66 -13.44
CA ALA A 191 6.46 -6.59 -12.43
C ALA A 191 5.99 -8.03 -12.67
N TRP A 192 4.77 -8.24 -13.18
CA TRP A 192 4.27 -9.58 -13.54
C TRP A 192 4.91 -10.12 -14.81
N ALA A 193 5.19 -9.26 -15.80
CA ALA A 193 5.87 -9.65 -17.04
C ALA A 193 7.36 -9.97 -16.81
N ASN A 194 8.00 -9.25 -15.88
CA ASN A 194 9.41 -9.35 -15.54
C ASN A 194 9.60 -9.56 -14.02
N PRO A 195 9.28 -10.76 -13.49
CA PRO A 195 9.30 -11.04 -12.07
C PRO A 195 10.66 -10.74 -11.43
N ASN A 196 10.64 -9.96 -10.35
CA ASN A 196 11.84 -9.58 -9.61
C ASN A 196 11.50 -9.33 -8.14
N ASP A 197 12.52 -9.33 -7.27
CA ASP A 197 12.44 -9.05 -5.84
C ASP A 197 13.26 -7.79 -5.47
N LYS A 198 13.32 -6.82 -6.38
CA LYS A 198 14.04 -5.56 -6.16
C LYS A 198 13.40 -4.76 -5.02
N PRO A 199 14.22 -4.16 -4.15
CA PRO A 199 13.72 -3.28 -3.10
C PRO A 199 13.22 -1.93 -3.67
N MET A 200 12.42 -1.23 -2.86
CA MET A 200 11.81 0.06 -3.18
C MET A 200 12.82 1.09 -3.72
N GLU A 201 14.03 1.07 -3.21
CA GLU A 201 15.10 1.97 -3.59
C GLU A 201 15.49 1.84 -5.08
N ASP A 202 15.27 0.66 -5.67
CA ASP A 202 15.52 0.37 -7.10
C ASP A 202 14.32 0.72 -7.99
N TYR A 203 13.15 1.05 -7.39
CA TYR A 203 11.97 1.57 -8.08
C TYR A 203 11.95 3.10 -8.09
N ALA A 204 13.01 3.75 -7.60
CA ALA A 204 13.10 5.20 -7.49
C ALA A 204 12.76 5.90 -8.81
N ALA A 205 11.91 6.90 -8.66
CA ALA A 205 11.32 7.79 -9.65
C ALA A 205 12.07 7.89 -10.99
N LYS A 206 11.38 7.49 -12.04
CA LYS A 206 11.70 8.00 -13.37
C LYS A 206 11.18 9.42 -13.48
#